data_ae93bc5f08fa56e6202247c955c606e2
#
_entry.id   ae93bc5f08fa56e6202247c955c606e2
#
_cell.length_a   1.000
_cell.length_b   1.000
_cell.length_c   1.000
_cell.angle_alpha   90.00
_cell.angle_beta   90.00
_cell.angle_gamma   90.00
#
_symmetry.space_group_name_H-M   'P 1'
#
loop_
_entity.id
_entity.type
_entity.pdbx_description
1 polymer ?
#
loop_
_entity_poly.entity_id
_entity_poly.type
_entity_poly.pdbx_seq_one_letter_code
_entity_poly.pdbx_strand_id
1 'polypeptide(L)'
;MTSPASPPLIHAVFFTLKDRSARARDALVAACRKYLTDHPGTVHFSTGTRAEPYERPVNDREFDVALVVVFATQADHDQYQQAPRHKQFIAEQSGNWAQVRVFDSWG
;
A
#
# COMPACT_ATOMS: atom_id res chain seq x y z
N MET A 1 21.11 22.23 19.92
CA MET A 1 21.30 20.86 19.42
C MET A 1 20.03 20.40 18.76
N THR A 2 20.08 20.02 17.51
CA THR A 2 18.91 19.48 16.80
C THR A 2 18.80 18.00 17.10
N SER A 3 17.56 17.53 17.34
CA SER A 3 17.29 16.09 17.44
C SER A 3 17.61 15.43 16.09
N PRO A 4 18.09 14.19 16.10
CA PRO A 4 18.20 13.43 14.86
C PRO A 4 16.86 13.39 14.15
N ALA A 5 16.85 13.55 12.85
CA ALA A 5 15.65 13.37 12.08
C ALA A 5 15.16 11.93 12.28
N SER A 6 13.84 11.77 12.48
CA SER A 6 13.24 10.45 12.52
C SER A 6 13.41 9.79 11.15
N PRO A 7 13.66 8.48 11.08
CA PRO A 7 13.74 7.79 9.80
C PRO A 7 12.37 7.83 9.11
N PRO A 8 12.35 7.77 7.78
CA PRO A 8 11.09 7.61 7.05
C PRO A 8 10.39 6.31 7.46
N LEU A 9 9.08 6.30 7.33
CA LEU A 9 8.27 5.11 7.53
C LEU A 9 7.96 4.47 6.18
N ILE A 10 8.34 3.21 6.00
CA ILE A 10 8.00 2.42 4.82
C ILE A 10 6.75 1.63 5.13
N HIS A 11 5.66 1.92 4.42
CA HIS A 11 4.36 1.28 4.58
C HIS A 11 4.12 0.39 3.36
N ALA A 12 4.29 -0.92 3.54
CA ALA A 12 4.12 -1.90 2.47
C ALA A 12 2.88 -2.75 2.75
N VAL A 13 1.98 -2.81 1.77
CA VAL A 13 0.70 -3.50 1.89
C VAL A 13 0.55 -4.49 0.74
N PHE A 14 0.13 -5.71 1.07
CA PHE A 14 -0.07 -6.79 0.10
C PHE A 14 -1.51 -7.30 0.21
N PHE A 15 -2.24 -7.20 -0.90
CA PHE A 15 -3.65 -7.58 -0.97
C PHE A 15 -3.80 -8.91 -1.69
N THR A 16 -4.52 -9.83 -1.07
CA THR A 16 -5.06 -11.01 -1.73
C THR A 16 -6.53 -10.79 -1.95
N LEU A 17 -6.99 -10.96 -3.19
CA LEU A 17 -8.36 -10.64 -3.57
C LEU A 17 -9.24 -11.89 -3.56
N LYS A 18 -10.55 -11.70 -3.35
CA LYS A 18 -11.55 -12.76 -3.53
C LYS A 18 -11.71 -13.08 -5.01
N ASP A 19 -11.98 -12.06 -5.83
CA ASP A 19 -11.89 -12.15 -7.28
C ASP A 19 -10.47 -11.79 -7.67
N ARG A 20 -9.71 -12.78 -8.11
CA ARG A 20 -8.29 -12.66 -8.44
C ARG A 20 -8.04 -12.46 -9.93
N SER A 21 -9.06 -12.08 -10.70
CA SER A 21 -8.94 -11.81 -12.12
C SER A 21 -8.02 -10.62 -12.40
N ALA A 22 -7.46 -10.56 -13.62
CA ALA A 22 -6.66 -9.42 -14.04
C ALA A 22 -7.46 -8.12 -13.94
N ARG A 23 -8.74 -8.17 -14.30
CA ARG A 23 -9.63 -7.00 -14.22
C ARG A 23 -9.76 -6.48 -12.80
N ALA A 24 -9.98 -7.37 -11.82
CA ALA A 24 -10.11 -6.98 -10.42
C ALA A 24 -8.79 -6.44 -9.86
N ARG A 25 -7.66 -7.05 -10.22
CA ARG A 25 -6.33 -6.56 -9.82
C ARG A 25 -6.06 -5.17 -10.37
N ASP A 26 -6.33 -4.95 -11.65
CA ASP A 26 -6.12 -3.64 -12.29
C ASP A 26 -7.05 -2.57 -11.68
N ALA A 27 -8.27 -2.94 -11.30
CA ALA A 27 -9.20 -2.03 -10.65
C ALA A 27 -8.67 -1.57 -9.28
N LEU A 28 -8.09 -2.48 -8.50
CA LEU A 28 -7.49 -2.11 -7.21
C LEU A 28 -6.26 -1.21 -7.39
N VAL A 29 -5.40 -1.52 -8.35
CA VAL A 29 -4.25 -0.67 -8.67
C VAL A 29 -4.70 0.74 -9.04
N ALA A 30 -5.73 0.86 -9.88
CA ALA A 30 -6.28 2.16 -10.26
C ALA A 30 -6.84 2.92 -9.06
N ALA A 31 -7.53 2.23 -8.16
CA ALA A 31 -8.06 2.84 -6.93
C ALA A 31 -6.94 3.31 -6.00
N CYS A 32 -5.87 2.54 -5.87
CA CYS A 32 -4.69 2.97 -5.10
C CYS A 32 -4.13 4.29 -5.65
N ARG A 33 -3.99 4.39 -6.97
CA ARG A 33 -3.49 5.62 -7.60
C ARG A 33 -4.45 6.80 -7.42
N LYS A 34 -5.75 6.54 -7.44
CA LYS A 34 -6.76 7.58 -7.30
C LYS A 34 -6.81 8.17 -5.88
N TYR A 35 -6.75 7.31 -4.87
CA TYR A 35 -7.03 7.72 -3.49
C TYR A 35 -5.81 7.84 -2.60
N LEU A 36 -4.72 7.16 -2.92
CA LEU A 36 -3.60 6.99 -2.00
C LEU A 36 -2.34 7.74 -2.44
N THR A 37 -2.41 8.49 -3.54
CA THR A 37 -1.34 9.37 -4.00
C THR A 37 -1.47 10.78 -3.41
N ASP A 38 -0.38 11.51 -3.39
CA ASP A 38 -0.33 12.95 -3.09
C ASP A 38 -0.81 13.32 -1.68
N HIS A 39 -0.72 12.38 -0.74
CA HIS A 39 -0.96 12.70 0.66
C HIS A 39 0.25 13.45 1.25
N PRO A 40 0.02 14.40 2.17
CA PRO A 40 1.11 15.14 2.80
C PRO A 40 2.17 14.23 3.39
N GLY A 41 3.44 14.55 3.17
CA GLY A 41 4.56 13.78 3.70
C GLY A 41 4.94 12.55 2.89
N THR A 42 4.26 12.25 1.79
CA THR A 42 4.63 11.15 0.91
C THR A 42 5.93 11.46 0.18
N VAL A 43 6.94 10.63 0.36
CA VAL A 43 8.23 10.76 -0.33
C VAL A 43 8.40 9.73 -1.44
N HIS A 44 7.61 8.66 -1.42
CA HIS A 44 7.58 7.66 -2.48
C HIS A 44 6.23 6.96 -2.49
N PHE A 45 5.74 6.67 -3.69
CA PHE A 45 4.51 5.89 -3.90
C PHE A 45 4.72 4.93 -5.06
N SER A 46 4.36 3.66 -4.85
CA SER A 46 4.28 2.68 -5.94
C SER A 46 3.17 1.69 -5.66
N THR A 47 2.58 1.19 -6.73
CA THR A 47 1.56 0.13 -6.65
C THR A 47 1.57 -0.66 -7.96
N GLY A 48 1.24 -1.93 -7.87
CA GLY A 48 1.23 -2.80 -9.03
C GLY A 48 0.80 -4.21 -8.68
N THR A 49 0.76 -5.06 -9.70
CA THR A 49 0.43 -6.46 -9.55
C THR A 49 1.67 -7.28 -9.22
N ARG A 50 1.47 -8.48 -8.68
CA ARG A 50 2.57 -9.40 -8.37
C ARG A 50 3.41 -9.68 -9.61
N ALA A 51 4.72 -9.72 -9.44
CA ALA A 51 5.67 -10.07 -10.51
C ALA A 51 5.63 -11.58 -10.74
N GLU A 52 4.72 -12.04 -11.58
CA GLU A 52 4.38 -13.44 -11.79
C GLU A 52 5.56 -14.34 -12.20
N PRO A 53 6.54 -13.90 -13.03
CA PRO A 53 7.67 -14.76 -13.39
C PRO A 53 8.54 -15.23 -12.23
N TYR A 54 8.49 -14.57 -11.09
CA TYR A 54 9.35 -14.90 -9.96
C TYR A 54 8.66 -15.90 -9.04
N GLU A 55 9.15 -17.14 -9.08
CA GLU A 55 8.57 -18.28 -8.35
C GLU A 55 9.61 -19.02 -7.51
N ARG A 56 10.60 -18.28 -6.99
CA ARG A 56 11.60 -18.86 -6.08
C ARG A 56 10.92 -19.30 -4.77
N PRO A 57 11.49 -20.28 -4.04
CA PRO A 57 10.89 -20.69 -2.76
C PRO A 57 10.63 -19.55 -1.76
N VAL A 58 11.42 -18.48 -1.83
CA VAL A 58 11.26 -17.31 -0.96
C VAL A 58 10.23 -16.31 -1.46
N ASN A 59 9.76 -16.43 -2.71
CA ASN A 59 8.74 -15.53 -3.23
C ASN A 59 7.37 -15.90 -2.66
N ASP A 60 6.73 -14.93 -2.00
CA ASP A 60 5.34 -15.06 -1.62
C ASP A 60 4.48 -14.84 -2.86
N ARG A 61 3.62 -15.81 -3.19
CA ARG A 61 2.72 -15.77 -4.35
C ARG A 61 1.25 -15.69 -3.94
N GLU A 62 1.00 -15.45 -2.66
CA GLU A 62 -0.36 -15.40 -2.11
C GLU A 62 -0.94 -14.00 -2.09
N PHE A 63 -0.38 -13.07 -2.88
CA PHE A 63 -0.94 -11.74 -3.03
C PHE A 63 -1.14 -11.41 -4.51
N ASP A 64 -2.03 -10.46 -4.76
CA ASP A 64 -2.39 -10.01 -6.12
C ASP A 64 -1.89 -8.61 -6.43
N VAL A 65 -1.94 -7.72 -5.46
CA VAL A 65 -1.57 -6.31 -5.61
C VAL A 65 -0.71 -5.88 -4.44
N ALA A 66 0.33 -5.13 -4.76
CA ALA A 66 1.21 -4.51 -3.77
C ALA A 66 1.05 -3.00 -3.80
N LEU A 67 1.18 -2.40 -2.64
CA LEU A 67 1.20 -0.95 -2.45
C LEU A 67 2.37 -0.62 -1.53
N VAL A 68 3.22 0.31 -1.95
CA VAL A 68 4.31 0.81 -1.10
C VAL A 68 4.21 2.32 -1.05
N VAL A 69 4.03 2.85 0.14
CA VAL A 69 4.05 4.29 0.38
C VAL A 69 5.10 4.58 1.44
N VAL A 70 6.00 5.49 1.15
CA VAL A 70 7.03 5.92 2.10
C VAL A 70 6.66 7.32 2.57
N PHE A 71 6.58 7.50 3.89
CA PHE A 71 6.29 8.78 4.51
C PHE A 71 7.54 9.34 5.17
N ALA A 72 7.72 10.66 5.09
CA ALA A 72 8.85 11.33 5.69
C ALA A 72 8.90 11.13 7.21
N THR A 73 7.73 11.06 7.86
CA THR A 73 7.60 10.91 9.32
C THR A 73 6.46 9.97 9.69
N GLN A 74 6.51 9.45 10.91
CA GLN A 74 5.40 8.67 11.47
C GLN A 74 4.12 9.51 11.53
N ALA A 75 4.21 10.78 11.88
CA ALA A 75 3.04 11.65 11.95
C ALA A 75 2.33 11.77 10.60
N ASP A 76 3.08 11.85 9.50
CA ASP A 76 2.51 11.88 8.16
C ASP A 76 1.75 10.60 7.83
N HIS A 77 2.30 9.44 8.20
CA HIS A 77 1.62 8.16 8.04
C HIS A 77 0.31 8.12 8.86
N ASP A 78 0.36 8.54 10.11
CA ASP A 78 -0.82 8.51 10.98
C ASP A 78 -1.92 9.42 10.44
N GLN A 79 -1.55 10.59 9.91
CA GLN A 79 -2.49 11.50 9.26
C GLN A 79 -3.10 10.87 8.00
N TYR A 80 -2.29 10.20 7.18
CA TYR A 80 -2.74 9.46 6.00
C TYR A 80 -3.81 8.43 6.35
N GLN A 81 -3.63 7.68 7.44
CA GLN A 81 -4.58 6.66 7.88
C GLN A 81 -5.95 7.26 8.24
N GLN A 82 -5.99 8.54 8.63
CA GLN A 82 -7.22 9.23 9.02
C GLN A 82 -7.82 10.06 7.89
N ALA A 83 -7.14 10.20 6.76
CA ALA A 83 -7.58 11.04 5.66
C ALA A 83 -8.90 10.54 5.06
N PRO A 84 -9.83 11.44 4.69
CA PRO A 84 -11.10 11.04 4.06
C PRO A 84 -10.89 10.21 2.79
N ARG A 85 -9.90 10.53 1.96
CA ARG A 85 -9.60 9.78 0.75
C ARG A 85 -9.16 8.35 1.07
N HIS A 86 -8.39 8.14 2.13
CA HIS A 86 -7.98 6.80 2.56
C HIS A 86 -9.21 5.99 3.03
N LYS A 87 -10.09 6.60 3.80
CA LYS A 87 -11.32 5.95 4.27
C LYS A 87 -12.24 5.59 3.11
N GLN A 88 -12.34 6.46 2.11
CA GLN A 88 -13.14 6.21 0.92
C GLN A 88 -12.57 5.04 0.11
N PHE A 89 -11.25 4.95 -0.02
CA PHE A 89 -10.58 3.81 -0.64
C PHE A 89 -10.99 2.49 0.02
N ILE A 90 -10.90 2.44 1.36
CA ILE A 90 -11.28 1.24 2.10
C ILE A 90 -12.77 0.91 1.87
N ALA A 91 -13.64 1.92 1.95
CA ALA A 91 -15.08 1.72 1.78
C ALA A 91 -15.42 1.15 0.40
N GLU A 92 -14.73 1.60 -0.65
CA GLU A 92 -15.02 1.15 -2.02
C GLU A 92 -14.36 -0.19 -2.37
N GLN A 93 -13.18 -0.49 -1.79
CA GLN A 93 -12.36 -1.60 -2.27
C GLN A 93 -12.35 -2.82 -1.33
N SER A 94 -12.61 -2.64 -0.04
CA SER A 94 -12.41 -3.72 0.93
C SER A 94 -13.34 -4.92 0.72
N GLY A 95 -14.45 -4.75 0.03
CA GLY A 95 -15.40 -5.85 -0.24
C GLY A 95 -14.80 -7.00 -1.05
N ASN A 96 -13.75 -6.74 -1.85
CA ASN A 96 -13.05 -7.77 -2.63
C ASN A 96 -11.76 -8.26 -1.97
N TRP A 97 -11.43 -7.83 -0.77
CA TRP A 97 -10.20 -8.27 -0.10
C TRP A 97 -10.45 -9.58 0.66
N ALA A 98 -9.69 -10.61 0.32
CA ALA A 98 -9.67 -11.86 1.09
C ALA A 98 -8.68 -11.76 2.25
N GLN A 99 -7.54 -11.08 2.03
CA GLN A 99 -6.51 -10.88 3.04
C GLN A 99 -5.74 -9.60 2.74
N VAL A 100 -5.38 -8.88 3.77
CA VAL A 100 -4.48 -7.73 3.69
C VAL A 100 -3.34 -7.94 4.68
N ARG A 101 -2.10 -7.84 4.20
CA ARG A 101 -0.91 -7.94 5.06
C ARG A 101 -0.16 -6.62 4.97
N VAL A 102 0.17 -6.06 6.12
CA VAL A 102 0.86 -4.78 6.23
C VAL A 102 2.21 -4.98 6.89
N PHE A 103 3.25 -4.42 6.28
CA PHE A 103 4.61 -4.45 6.80
C PHE A 103 5.09 -3.01 6.92
N ASP A 104 5.13 -2.52 8.14
CA ASP A 104 5.61 -1.18 8.43
C ASP A 104 7.03 -1.28 8.98
N SER A 105 7.96 -0.53 8.40
CA SER A 105 9.36 -0.55 8.81
C SER A 105 9.97 0.85 8.71
N TRP A 106 11.04 1.04 9.47
CA TRP A 106 11.81 2.28 9.39
C TRP A 106 12.83 2.19 8.27
N GLY A 107 12.91 3.22 7.45
CA GLY A 107 13.82 3.25 6.32
C GLY A 107 14.90 4.32 6.35
#